data_3614b85304f77a87c7d4992e74dc2dc1
#
_entry.id   3614b85304f77a87c7d4992e74dc2dc1
#
_cell.length_a   1.000
_cell.length_b   1.000
_cell.length_c   1.000
_cell.angle_alpha   90.00
_cell.angle_beta   90.00
_cell.angle_gamma   90.00
#
_symmetry.space_group_name_H-M   'P 1'
#
loop_
_entity.id
_entity.type
_entity.pdbx_description
1 polymer ?
#
loop_
_entity_poly.entity_id
_entity_poly.type
_entity_poly.pdbx_seq_one_letter_code
_entity_poly.pdbx_strand_id
1 'polypeptide(L)'
;AKVIGADCILLIAAILSDDQMKEYDKFAAKLGMDVLVETHDEEEMERALKIHPKIIGVNNRNLKDFTISLENTKRLRPMVPEGTVFVSESGVTTKEHIAFLKECKVDALLIGGAFMLSEHPKELAADWKALYDKN
;
A
#
# COMPACT_ATOMS: atom_id res chain seq x y z
N ALA A 1 -11.28 3.34 -15.07
CA ALA A 1 -10.13 4.08 -14.50
C ALA A 1 -9.42 4.93 -15.56
N LYS A 2 -8.94 4.36 -16.65
CA LYS A 2 -8.23 5.12 -17.71
C LYS A 2 -9.04 6.28 -18.29
N VAL A 3 -10.32 6.04 -18.58
CA VAL A 3 -11.22 7.07 -19.17
C VAL A 3 -11.39 8.30 -18.27
N ILE A 4 -11.37 8.12 -16.96
CA ILE A 4 -11.46 9.21 -15.97
C ILE A 4 -10.09 9.80 -15.59
N GLY A 5 -9.01 9.38 -16.26
CA GLY A 5 -7.68 9.95 -16.09
C GLY A 5 -6.85 9.36 -14.96
N ALA A 6 -7.17 8.14 -14.47
CA ALA A 6 -6.35 7.49 -13.46
C ALA A 6 -4.99 7.06 -14.05
N ASP A 7 -3.92 7.24 -13.27
CA ASP A 7 -2.56 6.81 -13.59
C ASP A 7 -2.24 5.45 -12.98
N CYS A 8 -2.93 5.08 -11.90
CA CYS A 8 -2.74 3.82 -11.17
C CYS A 8 -4.09 3.21 -10.78
N ILE A 9 -4.15 1.88 -10.73
CA ILE A 9 -5.29 1.13 -10.19
C ILE A 9 -4.89 0.29 -8.97
N LEU A 10 -5.87 -0.05 -8.15
CA LEU A 10 -5.72 -0.97 -7.03
C LEU A 10 -6.26 -2.35 -7.40
N LEU A 11 -5.46 -3.39 -7.22
CA LEU A 11 -5.86 -4.79 -7.28
C LEU A 11 -5.79 -5.38 -5.87
N ILE A 12 -6.91 -5.86 -5.35
CA ILE A 12 -7.01 -6.40 -3.98
C ILE A 12 -6.92 -7.92 -4.05
N ALA A 13 -5.83 -8.51 -3.54
CA ALA A 13 -5.59 -9.94 -3.59
C ALA A 13 -6.67 -10.76 -2.87
N ALA A 14 -7.25 -10.21 -1.79
CA ALA A 14 -8.32 -10.85 -1.01
C ALA A 14 -9.57 -11.21 -1.84
N ILE A 15 -9.87 -10.45 -2.89
CA ILE A 15 -11.11 -10.61 -3.67
C ILE A 15 -10.89 -11.07 -5.10
N LEU A 16 -9.63 -11.14 -5.55
CA LEU A 16 -9.27 -11.54 -6.91
C LEU A 16 -8.64 -12.92 -6.93
N SER A 17 -8.95 -13.72 -7.96
CA SER A 17 -8.20 -14.93 -8.25
C SER A 17 -6.82 -14.60 -8.84
N ASP A 18 -5.90 -15.57 -8.83
CA ASP A 18 -4.56 -15.41 -9.42
C ASP A 18 -4.65 -15.06 -10.91
N ASP A 19 -5.58 -15.68 -11.64
CA ASP A 19 -5.80 -15.39 -13.05
C ASP A 19 -6.34 -13.98 -13.28
N GLN A 20 -7.28 -13.51 -12.45
CA GLN A 20 -7.81 -12.16 -12.52
C GLN A 20 -6.74 -11.11 -12.22
N MET A 21 -5.92 -11.31 -11.19
CA MET A 21 -4.81 -10.41 -10.87
C MET A 21 -3.86 -10.29 -12.06
N LYS A 22 -3.48 -11.42 -12.65
CA LYS A 22 -2.57 -11.47 -13.82
C LYS A 22 -3.17 -10.83 -15.07
N GLU A 23 -4.45 -11.04 -15.32
CA GLU A 23 -5.16 -10.45 -16.47
C GLU A 23 -5.26 -8.92 -16.31
N TYR A 24 -5.68 -8.45 -15.14
CA TYR A 24 -5.89 -7.03 -14.89
C TYR A 24 -4.57 -6.25 -14.84
N ASP A 25 -3.51 -6.83 -14.28
CA ASP A 25 -2.17 -6.24 -14.31
C ASP A 25 -1.69 -6.04 -15.76
N LYS A 26 -1.78 -7.09 -16.59
CA LYS A 26 -1.41 -7.01 -18.01
C LYS A 26 -2.26 -6.00 -18.79
N PHE A 27 -3.55 -5.91 -18.46
CA PHE A 27 -4.45 -4.97 -19.13
C PHE A 27 -4.14 -3.53 -18.73
N ALA A 28 -3.89 -3.27 -17.46
CA ALA A 28 -3.47 -1.97 -16.96
C ALA A 28 -2.16 -1.51 -17.64
N ALA A 29 -1.18 -2.41 -17.72
CA ALA A 29 0.09 -2.13 -18.42
C ALA A 29 -0.11 -1.73 -19.88
N LYS A 30 -1.01 -2.40 -20.63
CA LYS A 30 -1.36 -2.03 -22.01
C LYS A 30 -1.98 -0.64 -22.13
N LEU A 31 -2.66 -0.19 -21.08
CA LEU A 31 -3.25 1.15 -20.99
C LEU A 31 -2.29 2.20 -20.46
N GLY A 32 -1.04 1.83 -20.15
CA GLY A 32 -0.04 2.73 -19.55
C GLY A 32 -0.44 3.19 -18.14
N MET A 33 -1.04 2.32 -17.35
CA MET A 33 -1.35 2.56 -15.93
C MET A 33 -0.47 1.69 -15.05
N ASP A 34 -0.07 2.22 -13.89
CA ASP A 34 0.55 1.44 -12.85
C ASP A 34 -0.49 0.64 -12.06
N VAL A 35 -0.01 -0.35 -11.31
CA VAL A 35 -0.85 -1.24 -10.49
C VAL A 35 -0.26 -1.32 -9.09
N LEU A 36 -1.06 -0.98 -8.08
CA LEU A 36 -0.81 -1.28 -6.67
C LEU A 36 -1.54 -2.57 -6.32
N VAL A 37 -0.82 -3.61 -5.93
CA VAL A 37 -1.42 -4.88 -5.49
C VAL A 37 -1.49 -4.89 -3.98
N GLU A 38 -2.71 -4.82 -3.43
CA GLU A 38 -2.99 -4.81 -1.99
C GLU A 38 -3.04 -6.23 -1.43
N THR A 39 -2.38 -6.46 -0.30
CA THR A 39 -2.33 -7.72 0.44
C THR A 39 -2.57 -7.50 1.93
N HIS A 40 -3.07 -8.53 2.65
CA HIS A 40 -3.38 -8.47 4.08
C HIS A 40 -2.62 -9.51 4.91
N ASP A 41 -2.19 -10.59 4.30
CA ASP A 41 -1.50 -11.70 4.96
C ASP A 41 -0.45 -12.35 4.05
N GLU A 42 0.22 -13.38 4.57
CA GLU A 42 1.28 -14.08 3.86
C GLU A 42 0.76 -14.83 2.63
N GLU A 43 -0.43 -15.43 2.72
CA GLU A 43 -1.01 -16.18 1.60
C GLU A 43 -1.32 -15.25 0.43
N GLU A 44 -1.94 -14.11 0.71
CA GLU A 44 -2.19 -13.07 -0.31
C GLU A 44 -0.89 -12.49 -0.88
N MET A 45 0.12 -12.27 -0.02
CA MET A 45 1.43 -11.81 -0.44
C MET A 45 2.10 -12.80 -1.39
N GLU A 46 2.11 -14.09 -1.07
CA GLU A 46 2.66 -15.13 -1.95
C GLU A 46 1.94 -15.18 -3.30
N ARG A 47 0.62 -15.04 -3.30
CA ARG A 47 -0.18 -14.98 -4.53
C ARG A 47 0.15 -13.75 -5.36
N ALA A 48 0.22 -12.58 -4.73
CA ALA A 48 0.54 -11.31 -5.39
C ALA A 48 1.95 -11.33 -6.01
N LEU A 49 2.93 -11.91 -5.33
CA LEU A 49 4.31 -11.99 -5.83
C LEU A 49 4.46 -12.84 -7.11
N LYS A 50 3.52 -13.76 -7.41
CA LYS A 50 3.54 -14.56 -8.65
C LYS A 50 3.39 -13.73 -9.93
N ILE A 51 2.79 -12.55 -9.83
CA ILE A 51 2.64 -11.65 -10.99
C ILE A 51 3.79 -10.64 -11.11
N HIS A 52 4.78 -10.69 -10.20
CA HIS A 52 5.94 -9.77 -10.15
C HIS A 52 5.53 -8.29 -10.15
N PRO A 53 4.72 -7.84 -9.16
CA PRO A 53 4.21 -6.48 -9.13
C PRO A 53 5.34 -5.48 -8.96
N LYS A 54 5.23 -4.32 -9.63
CA LYS A 54 6.15 -3.20 -9.42
C LYS A 54 5.88 -2.48 -8.09
N ILE A 55 4.62 -2.46 -7.67
CA ILE A 55 4.17 -1.80 -6.44
C ILE A 55 3.30 -2.80 -5.68
N ILE A 56 3.66 -3.08 -4.44
CA ILE A 56 2.89 -3.95 -3.55
C ILE A 56 2.54 -3.20 -2.27
N GLY A 57 1.31 -3.35 -1.83
CA GLY A 57 0.80 -2.73 -0.61
C GLY A 57 0.43 -3.74 0.45
N VAL A 58 0.63 -3.36 1.71
CA VAL A 58 0.10 -4.08 2.86
C VAL A 58 -0.95 -3.21 3.53
N ASN A 59 -2.20 -3.69 3.54
CA ASN A 59 -3.26 -3.04 4.27
C ASN A 59 -3.24 -3.50 5.74
N ASN A 60 -2.98 -2.56 6.64
CA ASN A 60 -2.93 -2.80 8.09
C ASN A 60 -4.33 -2.98 8.71
N ARG A 61 -5.38 -2.75 7.93
CA ARG A 61 -6.77 -2.98 8.36
C ARG A 61 -7.20 -4.39 7.97
N ASN A 62 -7.56 -5.19 8.96
CA ASN A 62 -8.22 -6.46 8.73
C ASN A 62 -9.63 -6.22 8.18
N LEU A 63 -9.95 -6.77 7.02
CA LEU A 63 -11.25 -6.56 6.37
C LEU A 63 -12.39 -7.36 7.00
N LYS A 64 -12.11 -8.29 7.91
CA LYS A 64 -13.12 -9.14 8.57
C LYS A 64 -13.68 -8.48 9.83
N ASP A 65 -12.81 -7.85 10.62
CA ASP A 65 -13.18 -7.28 11.93
C ASP A 65 -12.81 -5.79 12.07
N PHE A 66 -12.21 -5.21 11.02
CA PHE A 66 -11.75 -3.82 10.93
C PHE A 66 -10.71 -3.40 11.96
N THR A 67 -10.08 -4.35 12.65
CA THR A 67 -8.92 -4.07 13.50
C THR A 67 -7.76 -3.55 12.66
N ILE A 68 -6.92 -2.70 13.27
CA ILE A 68 -5.78 -2.09 12.60
C ILE A 68 -4.51 -2.38 13.41
N SER A 69 -3.47 -2.88 12.72
CA SER A 69 -2.17 -3.09 13.33
C SER A 69 -1.04 -2.86 12.33
N LEU A 70 -0.17 -1.90 12.60
CA LEU A 70 1.01 -1.62 11.77
C LEU A 70 2.06 -2.76 11.82
N GLU A 71 1.96 -3.64 12.81
CA GLU A 71 2.79 -4.86 12.87
C GLU A 71 2.58 -5.76 11.64
N ASN A 72 1.44 -5.62 10.95
CA ASN A 72 1.19 -6.33 9.69
C ASN A 72 2.22 -5.94 8.62
N THR A 73 2.46 -4.63 8.45
CA THR A 73 3.50 -4.13 7.54
C THR A 73 4.87 -4.69 7.90
N LYS A 74 5.25 -4.65 9.19
CA LYS A 74 6.55 -5.17 9.67
C LYS A 74 6.69 -6.66 9.41
N ARG A 75 5.65 -7.44 9.66
CA ARG A 75 5.60 -8.89 9.49
C ARG A 75 5.76 -9.31 8.03
N LEU A 76 5.11 -8.60 7.11
CA LEU A 76 5.12 -8.93 5.69
C LEU A 76 6.30 -8.32 4.91
N ARG A 77 6.96 -7.31 5.45
CA ARG A 77 8.13 -6.65 4.81
C ARG A 77 9.20 -7.63 4.31
N PRO A 78 9.60 -8.67 5.07
CA PRO A 78 10.65 -9.60 4.62
C PRO A 78 10.30 -10.40 3.36
N MET A 79 9.01 -10.51 3.00
CA MET A 79 8.57 -11.21 1.80
C MET A 79 8.70 -10.35 0.53
N VAL A 80 8.77 -9.02 0.68
CA VAL A 80 8.79 -8.10 -0.47
C VAL A 80 10.19 -8.07 -1.09
N PRO A 81 10.33 -8.41 -2.39
CA PRO A 81 11.62 -8.43 -3.07
C PRO A 81 12.24 -7.04 -3.16
N GLU A 82 13.57 -7.02 -3.23
CA GLU A 82 14.32 -5.79 -3.53
C GLU A 82 13.92 -5.25 -4.92
N GLY A 83 13.76 -3.94 -5.02
CA GLY A 83 13.34 -3.27 -6.27
C GLY A 83 11.82 -3.19 -6.47
N THR A 84 11.01 -3.85 -5.61
CA THR A 84 9.55 -3.64 -5.58
C THR A 84 9.23 -2.49 -4.65
N VAL A 85 8.45 -1.52 -5.11
CA VAL A 85 7.96 -0.41 -4.28
C VAL A 85 6.99 -0.96 -3.24
N PHE A 86 7.30 -0.76 -1.95
CA PHE A 86 6.53 -1.28 -0.83
C PHE A 86 5.72 -0.17 -0.16
N VAL A 87 4.39 -0.34 -0.15
CA VAL A 87 3.44 0.64 0.38
C VAL A 87 2.79 0.11 1.65
N SER A 88 2.74 0.93 2.70
CA SER A 88 1.92 0.63 3.89
C SER A 88 0.63 1.43 3.84
N GLU A 89 -0.49 0.74 4.01
CA GLU A 89 -1.83 1.28 3.86
C GLU A 89 -2.63 1.18 5.15
N SER A 90 -3.40 2.21 5.45
CA SER A 90 -4.23 2.31 6.66
C SER A 90 -3.44 2.40 7.98
N GLY A 91 -4.09 2.92 9.02
CA GLY A 91 -3.60 2.87 10.39
C GLY A 91 -2.64 3.98 10.80
N VAL A 92 -2.19 4.81 9.88
CA VAL A 92 -1.30 5.93 10.21
C VAL A 92 -2.12 7.09 10.77
N THR A 93 -1.89 7.42 12.04
CA THR A 93 -2.62 8.49 12.75
C THR A 93 -1.71 9.39 13.59
N THR A 94 -0.45 8.99 13.83
CA THR A 94 0.50 9.73 14.66
C THR A 94 1.89 9.80 14.02
N LYS A 95 2.75 10.66 14.56
CA LYS A 95 4.16 10.80 14.15
C LYS A 95 4.99 9.55 14.47
N GLU A 96 4.65 8.88 15.56
CA GLU A 96 5.30 7.62 15.99
C GLU A 96 5.03 6.51 14.97
N HIS A 97 3.82 6.48 14.38
CA HIS A 97 3.50 5.55 13.30
C HIS A 97 4.36 5.80 12.06
N ILE A 98 4.64 7.07 11.73
CA ILE A 98 5.54 7.41 10.62
C ILE A 98 6.97 6.90 10.91
N ALA A 99 7.49 7.12 12.11
CA ALA A 99 8.81 6.65 12.52
C ALA A 99 8.91 5.12 12.45
N PHE A 100 7.91 4.41 12.99
CA PHE A 100 7.83 2.95 12.95
C PHE A 100 7.84 2.40 11.52
N LEU A 101 7.04 2.97 10.62
CA LEU A 101 6.98 2.53 9.23
C LEU A 101 8.24 2.85 8.44
N LYS A 102 8.94 3.92 8.80
CA LYS A 102 10.26 4.22 8.26
C LYS A 102 11.28 3.15 8.66
N GLU A 103 11.29 2.70 9.91
CA GLU A 103 12.12 1.57 10.37
C GLU A 103 11.79 0.27 9.62
N CYS A 104 10.53 0.07 9.25
CA CYS A 104 10.09 -1.05 8.41
C CYS A 104 10.54 -0.93 6.94
N LYS A 105 11.22 0.16 6.55
CA LYS A 105 11.70 0.41 5.18
C LYS A 105 10.59 0.29 4.13
N VAL A 106 9.45 0.92 4.39
CA VAL A 106 8.42 1.13 3.36
C VAL A 106 8.85 2.28 2.45
N ASP A 107 8.44 2.26 1.19
CA ASP A 107 8.80 3.30 0.23
C ASP A 107 7.73 4.41 0.18
N ALA A 108 6.48 4.07 0.50
CA ALA A 108 5.37 5.01 0.49
C ALA A 108 4.28 4.65 1.51
N LEU A 109 3.46 5.65 1.85
CA LEU A 109 2.34 5.52 2.78
C LEU A 109 1.05 5.93 2.08
N LEU A 110 0.01 5.09 2.13
CA LEU A 110 -1.33 5.44 1.67
C LEU A 110 -2.18 5.82 2.88
N ILE A 111 -2.47 7.12 3.01
CA ILE A 111 -3.13 7.69 4.19
C ILE A 111 -4.37 8.47 3.74
N GLY A 112 -5.54 8.05 4.19
CA GLY A 112 -6.81 8.76 3.95
C GLY A 112 -7.38 9.34 5.24
N GLY A 113 -7.74 8.49 6.19
CA GLY A 113 -8.50 8.87 7.38
C GLY A 113 -7.91 10.01 8.19
N ALA A 114 -6.61 9.98 8.46
CA ALA A 114 -5.97 11.03 9.24
C ALA A 114 -6.05 12.41 8.56
N PHE A 115 -5.89 12.46 7.24
CA PHE A 115 -6.01 13.73 6.50
C PHE A 115 -7.46 14.21 6.41
N MET A 116 -8.40 13.29 6.24
CA MET A 116 -9.84 13.63 6.17
C MET A 116 -10.41 14.15 7.50
N LEU A 117 -9.82 13.74 8.63
CA LEU A 117 -10.22 14.19 9.96
C LEU A 117 -9.44 15.42 10.44
N SER A 118 -8.38 15.81 9.75
CA SER A 118 -7.56 16.98 10.13
C SER A 118 -8.23 18.28 9.72
N GLU A 119 -8.19 19.28 10.59
CA GLU A 119 -8.55 20.66 10.25
C GLU A 119 -7.53 21.31 9.29
N HIS A 120 -6.27 20.80 9.28
CA HIS A 120 -5.16 21.31 8.49
C HIS A 120 -4.46 20.17 7.72
N PRO A 121 -5.14 19.48 6.77
CA PRO A 121 -4.58 18.29 6.13
C PRO A 121 -3.31 18.56 5.31
N LYS A 122 -3.17 19.75 4.74
CA LYS A 122 -2.00 20.14 3.96
C LYS A 122 -0.75 20.27 4.83
N GLU A 123 -0.88 20.95 5.97
CA GLU A 123 0.20 21.12 6.95
C GLU A 123 0.58 19.76 7.55
N LEU A 124 -0.41 18.95 7.91
CA LEU A 124 -0.18 17.61 8.44
C LEU A 124 0.59 16.72 7.44
N ALA A 125 0.21 16.76 6.17
CA ALA A 125 0.89 16.01 5.12
C ALA A 125 2.34 16.49 4.93
N ALA A 126 2.58 17.79 4.95
CA ALA A 126 3.92 18.38 4.83
C ALA A 126 4.81 17.97 6.01
N ASP A 127 4.28 18.04 7.24
CA ASP A 127 4.98 17.63 8.46
C ASP A 127 5.35 16.14 8.43
N TRP A 128 4.42 15.28 8.07
CA TRP A 128 4.66 13.84 8.01
C TRP A 128 5.62 13.46 6.91
N LYS A 129 5.55 14.11 5.75
CA LYS A 129 6.51 13.94 4.69
C LYS A 129 7.92 14.34 5.15
N ALA A 130 8.06 15.50 5.80
CA ALA A 130 9.34 15.97 6.32
C ALA A 130 9.95 15.03 7.38
N LEU A 131 9.12 14.35 8.20
CA LEU A 131 9.58 13.32 9.14
C LEU A 131 10.07 12.08 8.43
N TYR A 132 9.39 11.68 7.36
CA TYR A 132 9.75 10.51 6.58
C TYR A 132 11.04 10.72 5.80
N ASP A 133 11.23 11.90 5.20
CA ASP A 133 12.38 12.26 4.38
C ASP A 133 13.66 12.57 5.19
N LYS A 134 13.56 12.91 6.49
CA LYS A 134 14.75 13.13 7.35
C LYS A 134 15.49 11.83 7.57
N ASN A 135 16.76 11.78 7.17
CA ASN A 135 17.72 10.71 7.49
C ASN A 135 18.09 10.67 8.97
#